data_2575148cf25e9b545415ffb297a99875
#
_entry.id   2575148cf25e9b545415ffb297a99875
#
_cell.length_a   1.000
_cell.length_b   1.000
_cell.length_c   1.000
_cell.angle_alpha   90.00
_cell.angle_beta   90.00
_cell.angle_gamma   90.00
#
_symmetry.space_group_name_H-M   'P 1'
#
loop_
_entity.id
_entity.type
_entity.pdbx_description
1 polymer ?
#
loop_
_entity_poly.entity_id
_entity_poly.type
_entity_poly.pdbx_seq_one_letter_code
_entity_poly.pdbx_strand_id
1 'polypeptide(L)'
;MAEDDTSRSRNQRRHRELDGVLSGSGAVLQHLDSCYGRRGTPPGTVVALALDEDCVLLGQGRARDLKAVVSPIQMHGVLDTLIGDLVSDPRGAATDNVLLVRVRSGPPSPTESDLAWWSALVAACRTRALQPGELICRTRLRWHALQAHTSGSLARAAADG
;
A
#
# COMPACT_ATOMS: atom_id res chain seq x y z
N MET A 1 -40.60 -4.61 10.03
CA MET A 1 -39.99 -3.50 9.27
C MET A 1 -38.85 -2.78 9.98
N ALA A 2 -38.48 -3.18 11.20
CA ALA A 2 -37.35 -2.58 11.94
C ALA A 2 -36.02 -3.36 11.83
N GLU A 3 -35.99 -4.48 11.15
CA GLU A 3 -34.79 -5.35 11.10
C GLU A 3 -33.79 -5.01 9.98
N ASP A 4 -34.18 -4.18 9.02
CA ASP A 4 -33.35 -3.87 7.84
C ASP A 4 -32.34 -2.73 8.09
N ASP A 5 -32.60 -1.89 9.08
CA ASP A 5 -31.74 -0.73 9.39
C ASP A 5 -30.52 -1.11 10.23
N THR A 6 -30.63 -2.17 11.02
CA THR A 6 -29.52 -2.68 11.86
C THR A 6 -28.46 -3.41 11.04
N SER A 7 -28.84 -4.06 9.93
CA SER A 7 -27.90 -4.76 9.05
C SER A 7 -27.08 -3.78 8.21
N ARG A 8 -27.69 -2.70 7.73
CA ARG A 8 -26.99 -1.63 7.00
C ARG A 8 -26.02 -0.87 7.90
N SER A 9 -26.42 -0.60 9.14
CA SER A 9 -25.56 0.08 10.12
C SER A 9 -24.35 -0.78 10.53
N ARG A 10 -24.51 -2.11 10.64
CA ARG A 10 -23.41 -3.04 10.93
C ARG A 10 -22.44 -3.18 9.76
N ASN A 11 -22.94 -3.21 8.53
CA ASN A 11 -22.09 -3.24 7.35
C ASN A 11 -21.34 -1.93 7.13
N GLN A 12 -21.98 -0.78 7.39
CA GLN A 12 -21.31 0.52 7.35
C GLN A 12 -20.26 0.68 8.45
N ARG A 13 -20.48 0.11 9.64
CA ARG A 13 -19.48 0.09 10.71
C ARG A 13 -18.30 -0.82 10.37
N ARG A 14 -18.57 -2.00 9.78
CA ARG A 14 -17.49 -2.90 9.30
C ARG A 14 -16.68 -2.27 8.17
N HIS A 15 -17.30 -1.55 7.24
CA HIS A 15 -16.57 -0.78 6.23
C HIS A 15 -15.76 0.36 6.83
N ARG A 16 -16.28 1.05 7.85
CA ARG A 16 -15.52 2.07 8.58
C ARG A 16 -14.38 1.51 9.42
N GLU A 17 -14.53 0.30 9.96
CA GLU A 17 -13.44 -0.40 10.66
C GLU A 17 -12.39 -0.95 9.70
N LEU A 18 -12.76 -1.28 8.45
CA LEU A 18 -11.84 -1.67 7.37
C LEU A 18 -11.18 -0.47 6.69
N ASP A 19 -11.83 0.69 6.67
CA ASP A 19 -11.26 2.00 6.28
C ASP A 19 -10.50 2.67 7.44
N GLY A 20 -10.12 1.90 8.45
CA GLY A 20 -9.52 2.38 9.68
C GLY A 20 -8.09 2.88 9.53
N VAL A 21 -7.59 3.41 10.60
CA VAL A 21 -6.21 3.88 10.75
C VAL A 21 -5.23 2.76 10.42
N LEU A 22 -4.42 2.93 9.38
CA LEU A 22 -3.36 1.99 9.02
C LEU A 22 -2.09 2.31 9.83
N SER A 23 -2.06 1.88 11.07
CA SER A 23 -0.96 2.10 12.00
C SER A 23 0.05 0.96 11.93
N GLY A 24 0.96 1.02 10.98
CA GLY A 24 2.05 0.06 10.86
C GLY A 24 1.94 -0.90 9.69
N SER A 25 3.05 -1.52 9.35
CA SER A 25 3.19 -2.34 8.15
C SER A 25 2.33 -3.59 8.16
N GLY A 26 2.13 -4.21 9.31
CA GLY A 26 1.26 -5.38 9.46
C GLY A 26 -0.20 -5.06 9.12
N ALA A 27 -0.71 -3.92 9.58
CA ALA A 27 -2.07 -3.46 9.28
C ALA A 27 -2.25 -3.17 7.78
N VAL A 28 -1.26 -2.55 7.14
CA VAL A 28 -1.26 -2.29 5.70
C VAL A 28 -1.34 -3.58 4.90
N LEU A 29 -0.52 -4.57 5.22
CA LEU A 29 -0.49 -5.84 4.50
C LEU A 29 -1.77 -6.64 4.72
N GLN A 30 -2.33 -6.63 5.93
CA GLN A 30 -3.61 -7.26 6.21
C GLN A 30 -4.75 -6.60 5.42
N HIS A 31 -4.74 -5.29 5.31
CA HIS A 31 -5.70 -4.55 4.48
C HIS A 31 -5.60 -4.96 3.00
N LEU A 32 -4.39 -5.03 2.45
CA LEU A 32 -4.19 -5.44 1.06
C LEU A 32 -4.65 -6.87 0.81
N ASP A 33 -4.39 -7.78 1.72
CA ASP A 33 -4.86 -9.17 1.62
C ASP A 33 -6.39 -9.27 1.65
N SER A 34 -7.04 -8.40 2.41
CA SER A 34 -8.50 -8.31 2.45
C SER A 34 -9.10 -7.77 1.15
N CYS A 35 -8.44 -6.78 0.53
CA CYS A 35 -8.93 -6.14 -0.69
C CYS A 35 -8.66 -6.96 -1.96
N TYR A 36 -7.46 -7.50 -2.09
CA TYR A 36 -6.98 -8.11 -3.33
C TYR A 36 -6.75 -9.62 -3.23
N GLY A 37 -6.56 -10.15 -2.02
CA GLY A 37 -6.04 -11.49 -1.81
C GLY A 37 -4.57 -11.62 -2.28
N ARG A 38 -3.95 -12.74 -1.97
CA ARG A 38 -2.56 -12.99 -2.39
C ARG A 38 -2.40 -13.11 -3.90
N ARG A 39 -3.41 -13.64 -4.59
CA ARG A 39 -3.42 -13.76 -6.06
C ARG A 39 -3.60 -12.42 -6.76
N GLY A 40 -4.22 -11.44 -6.10
CA GLY A 40 -4.40 -10.10 -6.61
C GLY A 40 -3.15 -9.21 -6.49
N THR A 41 -2.16 -9.63 -5.72
CA THR A 41 -0.87 -8.96 -5.56
C THR A 41 0.30 -9.91 -5.81
N PRO A 42 0.45 -10.43 -7.04
CA PRO A 42 1.57 -11.30 -7.40
C PRO A 42 2.88 -10.50 -7.43
N PRO A 43 4.05 -11.16 -7.44
CA PRO A 43 5.32 -10.49 -7.70
C PRO A 43 5.24 -9.64 -8.98
N GLY A 44 5.81 -8.43 -8.94
CA GLY A 44 5.67 -7.43 -10.01
C GLY A 44 4.50 -6.48 -9.79
N THR A 45 3.91 -6.48 -8.62
CA THR A 45 2.84 -5.55 -8.22
C THR A 45 3.39 -4.46 -7.32
N VAL A 46 2.95 -3.24 -7.55
CA VAL A 46 3.17 -2.08 -6.69
C VAL A 46 1.83 -1.48 -6.34
N VAL A 47 1.59 -1.24 -5.05
CA VAL A 47 0.36 -0.62 -4.55
C VAL A 47 0.72 0.69 -3.87
N ALA A 48 0.08 1.78 -4.27
CA ALA A 48 0.17 3.06 -3.60
C ALA A 48 -1.08 3.28 -2.75
N LEU A 49 -0.89 3.73 -1.52
CA LEU A 49 -1.96 4.05 -0.57
C LEU A 49 -1.84 5.50 -0.16
N ALA A 50 -2.91 6.26 -0.35
CA ALA A 50 -3.01 7.64 0.08
C ALA A 50 -3.63 7.72 1.47
N LEU A 51 -2.94 8.35 2.40
CA LEU A 51 -3.36 8.53 3.79
C LEU A 51 -3.49 10.01 4.12
N ASP A 52 -4.41 10.35 5.01
CA ASP A 52 -4.46 11.66 5.62
C ASP A 52 -3.45 11.81 6.78
N GLU A 53 -3.40 12.96 7.44
CA GLU A 53 -2.50 13.22 8.56
C GLU A 53 -2.72 12.30 9.78
N ASP A 54 -3.90 11.71 9.91
CA ASP A 54 -4.26 10.77 10.97
C ASP A 54 -4.06 9.29 10.54
N CYS A 55 -3.38 9.05 9.42
CA CYS A 55 -3.15 7.74 8.83
C CYS A 55 -4.43 7.01 8.40
N VAL A 56 -5.49 7.74 8.12
CA VAL A 56 -6.73 7.19 7.57
C VAL A 56 -6.56 6.99 6.07
N LEU A 57 -6.91 5.80 5.58
CA LEU A 57 -6.85 5.47 4.17
C LEU A 57 -7.89 6.26 3.38
N LEU A 58 -7.44 7.03 2.40
CA LEU A 58 -8.28 7.83 1.50
C LEU A 58 -8.48 7.16 0.14
N GLY A 59 -7.54 6.38 -0.30
CA GLY A 59 -7.59 5.68 -1.56
C GLY A 59 -6.37 4.80 -1.80
N GLN A 60 -6.48 3.92 -2.77
CA GLN A 60 -5.39 3.03 -3.17
C GLN A 60 -5.46 2.73 -4.65
N GLY A 61 -4.30 2.47 -5.24
CA GLY A 61 -4.17 2.07 -6.63
C GLY A 61 -3.03 1.08 -6.78
N ARG A 62 -3.09 0.24 -7.81
CA ARG A 62 -2.04 -0.74 -8.07
C ARG A 62 -1.60 -0.75 -9.53
N ALA A 63 -0.32 -1.01 -9.75
CA ALA A 63 0.24 -1.38 -11.03
C ALA A 63 0.70 -2.83 -10.96
N ARG A 64 0.43 -3.61 -12.00
CA ARG A 64 0.73 -5.04 -12.08
C ARG A 64 1.65 -5.33 -13.26
N ASP A 65 2.16 -6.55 -13.29
CA ASP A 65 2.96 -7.08 -14.40
C ASP A 65 4.24 -6.27 -14.67
N LEU A 66 4.77 -5.64 -13.62
CA LEU A 66 6.04 -4.95 -13.70
C LEU A 66 7.19 -5.96 -13.78
N LYS A 67 8.17 -5.68 -14.62
CA LYS A 67 9.38 -6.50 -14.73
C LYS A 67 10.19 -6.44 -13.44
N ALA A 68 10.99 -7.48 -13.19
CA ALA A 68 11.89 -7.52 -12.03
C ALA A 68 12.86 -6.34 -12.01
N VAL A 69 13.32 -5.92 -13.19
CA VAL A 69 14.16 -4.73 -13.35
C VAL A 69 13.36 -3.67 -14.10
N VAL A 70 13.09 -2.58 -13.42
CA VAL A 70 12.38 -1.41 -13.94
C VAL A 70 13.34 -0.23 -13.95
N SER A 71 13.41 0.50 -15.06
CA SER A 71 14.26 1.69 -15.14
C SER A 71 13.74 2.79 -14.22
N PRO A 72 14.61 3.72 -13.75
CA PRO A 72 14.15 4.87 -12.95
C PRO A 72 13.05 5.68 -13.62
N ILE A 73 13.12 5.90 -14.94
CA ILE A 73 12.10 6.60 -15.71
C ILE A 73 10.75 5.89 -15.63
N GLN A 74 10.75 4.57 -15.75
CA GLN A 74 9.54 3.76 -15.64
C GLN A 74 8.97 3.78 -14.21
N MET A 75 9.82 3.71 -13.19
CA MET A 75 9.39 3.85 -11.79
C MET A 75 8.69 5.18 -11.56
N HIS A 76 9.28 6.27 -12.01
CA HIS A 76 8.67 7.61 -11.94
C HIS A 76 7.35 7.67 -12.67
N GLY A 77 7.26 7.11 -13.86
CA GLY A 77 6.01 7.07 -14.64
C GLY A 77 4.90 6.30 -13.93
N VAL A 78 5.21 5.14 -13.37
CA VAL A 78 4.26 4.34 -12.60
C VAL A 78 3.75 5.10 -11.38
N LEU A 79 4.65 5.67 -10.59
CA LEU A 79 4.28 6.40 -9.37
C LEU A 79 3.54 7.69 -9.68
N ASP A 80 3.96 8.41 -10.70
CA ASP A 80 3.29 9.64 -11.13
C ASP A 80 1.84 9.37 -11.54
N THR A 81 1.59 8.29 -12.25
CA THR A 81 0.24 7.86 -12.63
C THR A 81 -0.58 7.45 -11.41
N LEU A 82 -0.05 6.57 -10.56
CA LEU A 82 -0.77 6.09 -9.37
C LEU A 82 -1.10 7.22 -8.40
N ILE A 83 -0.13 8.04 -8.06
CA ILE A 83 -0.33 9.15 -7.11
C ILE A 83 -1.22 10.22 -7.73
N GLY A 84 -1.02 10.53 -9.01
CA GLY A 84 -1.86 11.48 -9.73
C GLY A 84 -3.33 11.08 -9.71
N ASP A 85 -3.64 9.81 -9.96
CA ASP A 85 -5.00 9.29 -9.90
C ASP A 85 -5.59 9.36 -8.48
N LEU A 86 -4.79 9.04 -7.47
CA LEU A 86 -5.23 9.09 -6.07
C LEU A 86 -5.58 10.50 -5.61
N VAL A 87 -4.75 11.49 -5.92
CA VAL A 87 -4.99 12.88 -5.50
C VAL A 87 -6.03 13.60 -6.35
N SER A 88 -6.32 13.11 -7.54
CA SER A 88 -7.38 13.63 -8.41
C SER A 88 -8.77 13.17 -7.99
N ASP A 89 -8.87 12.08 -7.24
CA ASP A 89 -10.12 11.65 -6.63
C ASP A 89 -10.53 12.65 -5.54
N PRO A 90 -11.82 13.05 -5.42
CA PRO A 90 -12.26 13.95 -4.36
C PRO A 90 -11.90 13.49 -2.95
N ARG A 91 -11.85 12.17 -2.71
CA ARG A 91 -11.38 11.61 -1.44
C ARG A 91 -9.90 11.86 -1.18
N GLY A 92 -9.10 11.95 -2.24
CA GLY A 92 -7.66 12.16 -2.17
C GLY A 92 -7.25 13.61 -1.92
N ALA A 93 -8.18 14.56 -1.88
CA ALA A 93 -7.87 15.98 -1.64
C ALA A 93 -7.20 16.24 -0.29
N ALA A 94 -7.47 15.41 0.72
CA ALA A 94 -6.88 15.49 2.05
C ALA A 94 -5.62 14.62 2.22
N THR A 95 -5.07 14.09 1.14
CA THR A 95 -3.86 13.25 1.21
C THR A 95 -2.69 14.04 1.79
N ASP A 96 -2.09 13.50 2.84
CA ASP A 96 -0.89 14.01 3.49
C ASP A 96 0.34 13.20 3.12
N ASN A 97 0.23 11.87 3.15
CA ASN A 97 1.33 10.98 2.85
C ASN A 97 0.91 9.79 1.98
N VAL A 98 1.90 9.19 1.35
CA VAL A 98 1.72 8.02 0.48
C VAL A 98 2.59 6.88 0.97
N LEU A 99 1.99 5.72 1.16
CA LEU A 99 2.70 4.47 1.38
C LEU A 99 2.82 3.72 0.06
N LEU A 100 3.92 3.02 -0.11
CA LEU A 100 4.15 2.15 -1.25
C LEU A 100 4.38 0.72 -0.75
N VAL A 101 3.64 -0.22 -1.30
CA VAL A 101 3.89 -1.65 -1.09
C VAL A 101 4.37 -2.26 -2.39
N ARG A 102 5.56 -2.83 -2.35
CA ARG A 102 6.16 -3.54 -3.48
C ARG A 102 6.16 -5.03 -3.22
N VAL A 103 5.51 -5.78 -4.09
CA VAL A 103 5.50 -7.24 -4.06
C VAL A 103 6.50 -7.76 -5.08
N ARG A 104 7.49 -8.50 -4.63
CA ARG A 104 8.59 -8.99 -5.46
C ARG A 104 9.08 -10.36 -5.04
N SER A 105 9.78 -11.02 -5.94
CA SER A 105 10.59 -12.20 -5.63
C SER A 105 11.97 -11.79 -5.10
N GLY A 106 12.72 -12.74 -4.61
CA GLY A 106 14.09 -12.53 -4.17
C GLY A 106 14.26 -12.48 -2.65
N PRO A 107 15.41 -11.97 -2.17
CA PRO A 107 15.73 -11.98 -0.75
C PRO A 107 14.80 -11.06 0.06
N PRO A 108 14.53 -11.40 1.33
CA PRO A 108 13.66 -10.59 2.19
C PRO A 108 14.29 -9.27 2.65
N SER A 109 15.61 -9.15 2.56
CA SER A 109 16.33 -7.92 2.92
C SER A 109 16.20 -6.85 1.84
N PRO A 110 16.35 -5.55 2.17
CA PRO A 110 16.31 -4.47 1.19
C PRO A 110 17.31 -4.67 0.05
N THR A 111 16.86 -4.42 -1.18
CA THR A 111 17.68 -4.48 -2.39
C THR A 111 17.93 -3.08 -2.96
N GLU A 112 18.88 -2.96 -3.88
CA GLU A 112 19.10 -1.70 -4.60
C GLU A 112 17.85 -1.24 -5.35
N SER A 113 17.09 -2.20 -5.90
CA SER A 113 15.83 -1.92 -6.56
C SER A 113 14.77 -1.35 -5.59
N ASP A 114 14.72 -1.84 -4.35
CA ASP A 114 13.84 -1.29 -3.31
C ASP A 114 14.22 0.17 -2.98
N LEU A 115 15.51 0.46 -2.87
CA LEU A 115 16.01 1.82 -2.64
C LEU A 115 15.69 2.75 -3.82
N ALA A 116 15.77 2.24 -5.05
CA ALA A 116 15.40 3.00 -6.24
C ALA A 116 13.90 3.35 -6.27
N TRP A 117 13.03 2.42 -5.88
CA TRP A 117 11.60 2.68 -5.73
C TRP A 117 11.31 3.71 -4.64
N TRP A 118 12.03 3.64 -3.53
CA TRP A 118 11.92 4.64 -2.48
C TRP A 118 12.30 6.04 -2.97
N SER A 119 13.42 6.16 -3.68
CA SER A 119 13.85 7.43 -4.25
C SER A 119 12.84 7.98 -5.26
N ALA A 120 12.24 7.13 -6.06
CA ALA A 120 11.18 7.51 -7.00
C ALA A 120 9.91 7.99 -6.25
N LEU A 121 9.55 7.34 -5.15
CA LEU A 121 8.43 7.76 -4.30
C LEU A 121 8.68 9.13 -3.68
N VAL A 122 9.87 9.36 -3.15
CA VAL A 122 10.27 10.66 -2.58
C VAL A 122 10.13 11.77 -3.63
N ALA A 123 10.63 11.55 -4.83
CA ALA A 123 10.55 12.51 -5.92
C ALA A 123 9.10 12.78 -6.36
N ALA A 124 8.30 11.74 -6.51
CA ALA A 124 6.89 11.87 -6.89
C ALA A 124 6.05 12.60 -5.84
N CYS A 125 6.33 12.37 -4.56
CA CYS A 125 5.67 13.08 -3.46
C CYS A 125 6.06 14.54 -3.41
N ARG A 126 7.33 14.87 -3.62
CA ARG A 126 7.81 16.25 -3.60
C ARG A 126 7.12 17.14 -4.63
N THR A 127 6.89 16.64 -5.83
CA THR A 127 6.24 17.42 -6.88
C THR A 127 4.79 17.78 -6.55
N ARG A 128 4.19 17.12 -5.57
CA ARG A 128 2.80 17.30 -5.14
C ARG A 128 2.67 17.78 -3.69
N ALA A 129 3.74 18.20 -3.07
CA ALA A 129 3.78 18.61 -1.66
C ALA A 129 3.22 17.54 -0.71
N LEU A 130 3.46 16.26 -1.02
CA LEU A 130 3.10 15.11 -0.19
C LEU A 130 4.32 14.57 0.54
N GLN A 131 4.08 13.89 1.68
CA GLN A 131 5.12 13.20 2.41
C GLN A 131 5.26 11.75 1.92
N PRO A 132 6.48 11.26 1.62
CA PRO A 132 6.70 9.84 1.46
C PRO A 132 6.61 9.17 2.83
N GLY A 133 5.61 8.30 3.02
CA GLY A 133 5.38 7.67 4.32
C GLY A 133 6.28 6.47 4.57
N GLU A 134 6.18 5.45 3.75
CA GLU A 134 6.94 4.21 3.89
C GLU A 134 7.00 3.45 2.56
N LEU A 135 8.02 2.62 2.41
CA LEU A 135 8.07 1.56 1.41
C LEU A 135 8.09 0.21 2.14
N ILE A 136 7.08 -0.59 1.91
CA ILE A 136 6.97 -1.95 2.43
C ILE A 136 7.24 -2.92 1.29
N CYS A 137 8.28 -3.73 1.43
CA CYS A 137 8.60 -4.80 0.50
C CYS A 137 8.04 -6.10 1.02
N ARG A 138 7.27 -6.77 0.18
CA ARG A 138 6.69 -8.07 0.47
C ARG A 138 7.27 -9.11 -0.48
N THR A 139 7.87 -10.15 0.08
CA THR A 139 8.25 -11.36 -0.63
C THR A 139 7.26 -12.48 -0.34
N ARG A 140 7.51 -13.68 -0.81
CA ARG A 140 6.59 -14.80 -0.61
C ARG A 140 6.27 -15.10 0.86
N LEU A 141 7.27 -15.01 1.75
CA LEU A 141 7.14 -15.43 3.14
C LEU A 141 7.41 -14.32 4.16
N ARG A 142 7.97 -13.20 3.72
CA ARG A 142 8.44 -12.13 4.61
C ARG A 142 8.12 -10.76 4.05
N TRP A 143 8.16 -9.79 4.92
CA TRP A 143 8.08 -8.37 4.56
C TRP A 143 9.08 -7.57 5.38
N HIS A 144 9.46 -6.41 4.87
CA HIS A 144 10.21 -5.40 5.62
C HIS A 144 9.73 -4.00 5.24
N ALA A 145 9.80 -3.11 6.20
CA ALA A 145 9.53 -1.68 6.03
C ALA A 145 10.85 -0.92 6.02
N LEU A 146 11.09 -0.17 4.95
CA LEU A 146 12.40 0.42 4.68
C LEU A 146 12.77 1.50 5.70
N GLN A 147 11.87 2.44 6.00
CA GLN A 147 12.15 3.56 6.90
C GLN A 147 12.07 3.15 8.38
N ALA A 148 11.09 2.35 8.74
CA ALA A 148 10.92 1.90 10.12
C ALA A 148 11.93 0.79 10.52
N HIS A 149 12.67 0.20 9.57
CA HIS A 149 13.57 -0.94 9.80
C HIS A 149 12.91 -2.11 10.51
N THR A 150 11.62 -2.33 10.27
CA THR A 150 10.85 -3.44 10.81
C THR A 150 10.65 -4.52 9.77
N SER A 151 10.50 -5.75 10.20
CA SER A 151 10.26 -6.88 9.32
C SER A 151 9.35 -7.91 10.01
N GLY A 152 8.78 -8.80 9.23
CA GLY A 152 7.90 -9.84 9.74
C GLY A 152 7.78 -11.03 8.79
N SER A 153 7.15 -12.08 9.28
CA SER A 153 6.85 -13.29 8.52
C SER A 153 5.38 -13.33 8.15
N LEU A 154 5.09 -13.72 6.91
CA LEU A 154 3.73 -13.94 6.42
C LEU A 154 3.23 -15.37 6.65
N ALA A 155 4.12 -16.28 7.05
CA ALA A 155 3.78 -17.70 7.21
C ALA A 155 2.82 -17.96 8.38
N ARG A 156 2.82 -17.12 9.41
CA ARG A 156 1.93 -17.26 10.57
C ARG A 156 0.47 -16.94 10.27
N ALA A 157 0.20 -16.05 9.36
CA ALA A 157 -1.17 -15.68 9.00
C ALA A 157 -1.92 -16.80 8.24
N ALA A 158 -1.20 -17.74 7.64
CA ALA A 158 -1.77 -18.87 6.92
C ALA A 158 -2.02 -20.09 7.83
N ALA A 159 -1.42 -20.14 9.02
CA ALA A 159 -1.56 -21.25 9.97
C ALA A 159 -2.73 -21.05 10.97
N ASP A 160 -3.15 -19.81 11.18
CA ASP A 160 -4.24 -19.46 12.12
C ASP A 160 -5.60 -19.27 11.41
N GLY A 161 -5.67 -19.56 10.15
CA GLY A 161 -6.89 -19.57 9.34
C GLY A 161 -7.24 -20.99 8.92
#